data_a242e07544b3afc49724a1ef7995c1e7
#
_entry.id   a242e07544b3afc49724a1ef7995c1e7
#
_cell.length_a   1.000
_cell.length_b   1.000
_cell.length_c   1.000
_cell.angle_alpha   90.00
_cell.angle_beta   90.00
_cell.angle_gamma   90.00
#
_symmetry.space_group_name_H-M   'P 1'
#
loop_
_entity.id
_entity.type
_entity.pdbx_description
1 polymer ?
#
loop_
_entity_poly.entity_id
_entity_poly.type
_entity_poly.pdbx_seq_one_letter_code
_entity_poly.pdbx_strand_id
1 'polypeptide(L)'
;MPASRARFVAATAIALALAAAAPTVAPAVAPAVAQAAEGPAQPFGIQSGDVTTDSAVIWGRPDREARMIVEWATTEDFADATRVVGPAALEDSDLTAKMILDGLPAGTEIFYRVIFQDLEDQTIEGAPVAGAFKTAPAGRAAVRFTWSGDTAGQGWGINESWGGMKIYETMRQAEPDFFIHSGDYIYADGPIKPEVQLADGSTWTNVTIPEKEKVAETLNEFRGNYRYNLMDANVRAFNAEVPVFAQWDDHETTNNWYPQEVLTDDDRYAVKSVALLSARAKQAFAEYTPSRIDGTEERVYRTVSYGPLLDVFFIDMRTYRGPNTPNLQETMSDETVFLGAEQVTWLKRELSASDATWKVIASDMPIGLVVRDGDHFENLANADDGAPKGRELEMADLLRFIKAADVDNVVWLTADVHYTAAHFYDPEKAAFKDFTGFWEFVSGPLNAGTFGPNDKDATFGITVDYEKGPAEGQANLPPSDGLQFFGQVDIAGDGTMTVRLKDLEGATLHTVELTPDAPES
;
A
#
# COMPACT_ATOMS: atom_id res chain seq x y z
N MET A 1 -3.79 -37.01 -89.52
CA MET A 1 -4.72 -37.54 -90.53
C MET A 1 -6.11 -37.48 -89.99
N PRO A 2 -7.14 -37.34 -90.81
CA PRO A 2 -7.68 -36.02 -91.17
C PRO A 2 -9.10 -35.80 -90.62
N ALA A 3 -9.45 -34.54 -90.53
CA ALA A 3 -10.55 -33.84 -91.20
C ALA A 3 -11.99 -34.35 -90.99
N SER A 4 -12.85 -33.45 -90.56
CA SER A 4 -13.96 -33.06 -91.46
C SER A 4 -14.68 -31.80 -90.93
N ARG A 5 -14.86 -30.86 -91.85
CA ARG A 5 -15.66 -29.62 -91.78
C ARG A 5 -17.14 -29.95 -91.96
N ALA A 6 -18.01 -29.21 -91.27
CA ALA A 6 -19.33 -28.90 -91.87
C ALA A 6 -19.73 -27.48 -91.41
N ARG A 7 -19.89 -26.61 -92.39
CA ARG A 7 -20.57 -25.31 -92.36
C ARG A 7 -22.06 -25.50 -92.39
N PHE A 8 -22.85 -24.71 -91.67
CA PHE A 8 -24.18 -24.31 -92.11
C PHE A 8 -24.50 -22.86 -91.74
N VAL A 9 -25.28 -22.29 -92.59
CA VAL A 9 -25.49 -20.90 -92.92
C VAL A 9 -26.50 -20.20 -91.97
N ALA A 10 -26.39 -18.90 -91.94
CA ALA A 10 -27.15 -17.91 -91.22
C ALA A 10 -28.66 -17.88 -91.47
N ALA A 11 -29.40 -17.44 -90.49
CA ALA A 11 -30.65 -16.72 -90.65
C ALA A 11 -30.78 -15.61 -89.67
N THR A 12 -30.82 -14.37 -90.13
CA THR A 12 -30.97 -13.11 -89.39
C THR A 12 -32.45 -12.92 -89.08
N ALA A 13 -32.80 -12.79 -87.81
CA ALA A 13 -34.08 -12.25 -87.35
C ALA A 13 -33.85 -11.01 -86.50
N ILE A 14 -34.32 -9.86 -86.96
CA ILE A 14 -34.34 -8.59 -86.27
C ILE A 14 -35.54 -8.58 -85.35
N ALA A 15 -35.34 -8.54 -84.04
CA ALA A 15 -36.39 -8.27 -83.05
C ALA A 15 -36.12 -6.89 -82.40
N LEU A 16 -37.06 -6.00 -82.64
CA LEU A 16 -37.13 -4.71 -81.95
C LEU A 16 -37.47 -4.94 -80.47
N ALA A 17 -36.59 -4.64 -79.56
CA ALA A 17 -36.88 -4.64 -78.11
C ALA A 17 -37.14 -3.19 -77.64
N LEU A 18 -38.37 -2.94 -77.22
CA LEU A 18 -38.68 -1.74 -76.42
C LEU A 18 -37.97 -1.83 -75.05
N ALA A 19 -37.06 -0.90 -74.75
CA ALA A 19 -36.48 -0.76 -73.43
C ALA A 19 -37.46 -0.02 -72.51
N ALA A 20 -38.08 -0.73 -71.59
CA ALA A 20 -38.76 -0.13 -70.48
C ALA A 20 -37.71 0.30 -69.41
N ALA A 21 -37.58 1.60 -69.18
CA ALA A 21 -36.74 2.15 -68.08
C ALA A 21 -37.42 1.83 -66.77
N ALA A 22 -36.80 0.95 -65.96
CA ALA A 22 -37.15 0.75 -64.57
C ALA A 22 -36.56 1.90 -63.71
N PRO A 23 -37.28 2.49 -62.72
CA PRO A 23 -36.72 3.49 -61.87
C PRO A 23 -35.68 2.84 -60.92
N THR A 24 -34.45 3.31 -61.00
CA THR A 24 -33.40 3.00 -59.99
C THR A 24 -33.78 3.65 -58.65
N VAL A 25 -34.27 2.85 -57.71
CA VAL A 25 -34.39 3.24 -56.32
C VAL A 25 -32.96 3.25 -55.75
N ALA A 26 -32.45 4.44 -55.48
CA ALA A 26 -31.20 4.59 -54.72
C ALA A 26 -31.40 4.00 -53.31
N PRO A 27 -30.45 3.18 -52.79
CA PRO A 27 -30.55 2.70 -51.42
C PRO A 27 -30.57 3.89 -50.49
N ALA A 28 -31.61 3.99 -49.65
CA ALA A 28 -31.64 4.94 -48.56
C ALA A 28 -30.48 4.60 -47.63
N VAL A 29 -29.49 5.48 -47.52
CA VAL A 29 -28.45 5.42 -46.49
C VAL A 29 -29.18 5.65 -45.16
N ALA A 30 -29.36 4.57 -44.40
CA ALA A 30 -29.82 4.70 -43.02
C ALA A 30 -28.81 5.61 -42.28
N PRO A 31 -29.28 6.59 -41.51
CA PRO A 31 -28.36 7.37 -40.70
C PRO A 31 -27.60 6.41 -39.77
N ALA A 32 -26.26 6.45 -39.82
CA ALA A 32 -25.45 5.78 -38.84
C ALA A 32 -25.91 6.29 -37.47
N VAL A 33 -26.46 5.41 -36.66
CA VAL A 33 -26.71 5.73 -35.24
C VAL A 33 -25.32 5.96 -34.69
N ALA A 34 -24.98 7.22 -34.39
CA ALA A 34 -23.76 7.56 -33.69
C ALA A 34 -23.86 6.81 -32.36
N GLN A 35 -22.97 5.83 -32.17
CA GLN A 35 -22.83 5.15 -30.89
C GLN A 35 -22.40 6.25 -29.90
N ALA A 36 -23.15 6.44 -28.82
CA ALA A 36 -22.78 7.42 -27.80
C ALA A 36 -21.35 7.10 -27.37
N ALA A 37 -20.50 8.11 -27.33
CA ALA A 37 -19.13 7.93 -26.87
C ALA A 37 -19.17 7.39 -25.44
N GLU A 38 -18.49 6.27 -25.18
CA GLU A 38 -18.36 5.75 -23.83
C GLU A 38 -17.48 6.71 -23.01
N GLY A 39 -17.96 7.09 -21.82
CA GLY A 39 -17.21 7.94 -20.91
C GLY A 39 -15.94 7.26 -20.35
N PRO A 40 -15.03 8.02 -19.70
CA PRO A 40 -13.81 7.47 -19.14
C PRO A 40 -14.09 6.35 -18.14
N ALA A 41 -13.41 5.19 -18.31
CA ALA A 41 -13.54 4.04 -17.41
C ALA A 41 -12.52 4.09 -16.26
N GLN A 42 -12.78 3.36 -15.18
CA GLN A 42 -11.95 3.30 -13.96
C GLN A 42 -11.48 1.86 -13.69
N PRO A 43 -10.53 1.32 -14.46
CA PRO A 43 -10.17 -0.10 -14.39
C PRO A 43 -9.49 -0.51 -13.09
N PHE A 44 -8.93 0.45 -12.34
CA PHE A 44 -8.16 0.21 -11.11
C PHE A 44 -8.94 0.56 -9.83
N GLY A 45 -10.24 0.84 -9.94
CA GLY A 45 -11.07 1.20 -8.81
C GLY A 45 -10.79 2.59 -8.23
N ILE A 46 -11.13 2.78 -6.98
CA ILE A 46 -10.98 4.03 -6.22
C ILE A 46 -10.38 3.72 -4.85
N GLN A 47 -9.82 4.74 -4.20
CA GLN A 47 -9.26 4.62 -2.86
C GLN A 47 -9.61 5.86 -2.03
N SER A 48 -9.69 5.67 -0.71
CA SER A 48 -9.68 6.76 0.26
C SER A 48 -8.53 6.57 1.26
N GLY A 49 -8.08 7.64 1.90
CA GLY A 49 -7.02 7.56 2.90
C GLY A 49 -6.80 8.84 3.69
N ASP A 50 -5.85 8.79 4.62
CA ASP A 50 -5.51 9.90 5.54
C ASP A 50 -6.76 10.64 6.07
N VAL A 51 -7.77 9.86 6.51
CA VAL A 51 -9.06 10.35 6.98
C VAL A 51 -8.89 11.02 8.34
N THR A 52 -9.49 12.20 8.49
CA THR A 52 -9.55 12.98 9.72
C THR A 52 -11.00 13.16 10.20
N THR A 53 -11.22 14.03 11.18
CA THR A 53 -12.56 14.35 11.67
C THR A 53 -13.44 15.07 10.64
N ASP A 54 -12.86 15.71 9.63
CA ASP A 54 -13.57 16.59 8.71
C ASP A 54 -13.14 16.46 7.25
N SER A 55 -12.20 15.57 6.95
CA SER A 55 -11.64 15.43 5.60
C SER A 55 -11.09 14.04 5.30
N ALA A 56 -10.96 13.71 4.02
CA ALA A 56 -10.32 12.51 3.50
C ALA A 56 -9.63 12.79 2.18
N VAL A 57 -8.59 12.02 1.86
CA VAL A 57 -8.02 11.97 0.51
C VAL A 57 -8.83 10.98 -0.31
N ILE A 58 -9.27 11.38 -1.50
CA ILE A 58 -9.91 10.51 -2.49
C ILE A 58 -9.01 10.40 -3.70
N TRP A 59 -8.80 9.17 -4.16
CA TRP A 59 -7.96 8.82 -5.29
C TRP A 59 -8.74 8.05 -6.35
N GLY A 60 -8.38 8.26 -7.62
CA GLY A 60 -8.89 7.47 -8.74
C GLY A 60 -7.99 7.60 -9.97
N ARG A 61 -8.14 6.67 -10.93
CA ARG A 61 -7.36 6.63 -12.17
C ARG A 61 -8.26 6.22 -13.35
N PRO A 62 -8.57 7.14 -14.28
CA PRO A 62 -9.30 6.80 -15.51
C PRO A 62 -8.41 6.08 -16.53
N ASP A 63 -9.03 5.61 -17.62
CA ASP A 63 -8.35 4.98 -18.76
C ASP A 63 -7.78 5.99 -19.78
N ARG A 64 -8.11 7.26 -19.65
CA ARG A 64 -7.67 8.38 -20.49
C ARG A 64 -7.67 9.68 -19.71
N GLU A 65 -7.13 10.74 -20.29
CA GLU A 65 -7.18 12.07 -19.68
C GLU A 65 -8.62 12.51 -19.43
N ALA A 66 -8.91 12.83 -18.15
CA ALA A 66 -10.26 13.14 -17.70
C ALA A 66 -10.24 13.97 -16.41
N ARG A 67 -11.33 14.63 -16.10
CA ARG A 67 -11.51 15.40 -14.86
C ARG A 67 -12.17 14.53 -13.78
N MET A 68 -11.53 14.44 -12.64
CA MET A 68 -12.10 13.80 -11.47
C MET A 68 -13.30 14.60 -10.92
N ILE A 69 -14.35 13.91 -10.59
CA ILE A 69 -15.52 14.44 -9.89
C ILE A 69 -15.83 13.47 -8.75
N VAL A 70 -16.04 14.01 -7.56
CA VAL A 70 -16.47 13.22 -6.40
C VAL A 70 -17.86 13.68 -5.98
N GLU A 71 -18.78 12.74 -5.84
CA GLU A 71 -20.05 12.95 -5.17
C GLU A 71 -20.03 12.20 -3.85
N TRP A 72 -20.47 12.86 -2.78
CA TRP A 72 -20.55 12.25 -1.46
C TRP A 72 -21.86 12.57 -0.76
N ALA A 73 -22.30 11.69 0.12
CA ALA A 73 -23.50 11.80 0.93
C ALA A 73 -23.32 11.07 2.27
N THR A 74 -24.22 11.32 3.21
CA THR A 74 -24.31 10.57 4.47
C THR A 74 -25.33 9.43 4.40
N THR A 75 -25.89 9.19 3.22
CA THR A 75 -26.81 8.09 2.94
C THR A 75 -26.44 7.40 1.63
N GLU A 76 -26.56 6.08 1.59
CA GLU A 76 -26.15 5.22 0.47
C GLU A 76 -26.90 5.52 -0.85
N ASP A 77 -28.13 6.07 -0.75
CA ASP A 77 -28.95 6.41 -1.93
C ASP A 77 -28.53 7.70 -2.63
N PHE A 78 -27.55 8.44 -2.09
CA PHE A 78 -27.06 9.72 -2.63
C PHE A 78 -28.17 10.77 -2.86
N ALA A 79 -29.28 10.72 -2.10
CA ALA A 79 -30.42 11.61 -2.31
C ALA A 79 -30.05 13.10 -2.18
N ASP A 80 -29.15 13.45 -1.26
CA ASP A 80 -28.66 14.80 -0.99
C ASP A 80 -27.14 14.90 -1.25
N ALA A 81 -26.66 14.30 -2.33
CA ALA A 81 -25.23 14.24 -2.62
C ALA A 81 -24.65 15.63 -2.90
N THR A 82 -23.53 15.90 -2.27
CA THR A 82 -22.66 17.03 -2.60
C THR A 82 -21.69 16.62 -3.70
N ARG A 83 -21.68 17.40 -4.80
CA ARG A 83 -20.78 17.17 -5.95
C ARG A 83 -19.61 18.14 -5.91
N VAL A 84 -18.40 17.62 -5.94
CA VAL A 84 -17.14 18.37 -5.89
C VAL A 84 -16.34 18.08 -7.17
N VAL A 85 -15.87 19.14 -7.82
CA VAL A 85 -15.03 19.04 -9.02
C VAL A 85 -13.57 19.02 -8.58
N GLY A 86 -12.86 17.95 -8.94
CA GLY A 86 -11.46 17.71 -8.62
C GLY A 86 -10.49 18.08 -9.74
N PRO A 87 -9.23 17.65 -9.63
CA PRO A 87 -8.18 17.88 -10.64
C PRO A 87 -8.44 17.09 -11.92
N ALA A 88 -7.73 17.47 -12.98
CA ALA A 88 -7.60 16.62 -14.15
C ALA A 88 -6.57 15.52 -13.92
N ALA A 89 -6.90 14.31 -14.31
CA ALA A 89 -5.98 13.20 -14.46
C ALA A 89 -5.31 13.30 -15.83
N LEU A 90 -4.00 13.49 -15.86
CA LEU A 90 -3.23 13.71 -17.07
C LEU A 90 -2.13 12.65 -17.24
N GLU A 91 -1.59 12.51 -18.44
CA GLU A 91 -0.52 11.54 -18.74
C GLU A 91 0.72 11.74 -17.87
N ASP A 92 1.05 12.99 -17.48
CA ASP A 92 2.21 13.31 -16.65
C ASP A 92 2.18 12.60 -15.28
N SER A 93 0.99 12.41 -14.70
CA SER A 93 0.77 11.66 -13.46
C SER A 93 0.27 10.23 -13.69
N ASP A 94 0.52 9.66 -14.87
CA ASP A 94 0.00 8.35 -15.26
C ASP A 94 -1.54 8.24 -15.11
N LEU A 95 -2.23 9.32 -15.42
CA LEU A 95 -3.69 9.45 -15.31
C LEU A 95 -4.22 9.35 -13.86
N THR A 96 -3.39 9.42 -12.85
CA THR A 96 -3.88 9.46 -11.47
C THR A 96 -4.45 10.84 -11.14
N ALA A 97 -5.50 10.87 -10.34
CA ALA A 97 -6.06 12.08 -9.76
C ALA A 97 -6.30 11.86 -8.26
N LYS A 98 -5.95 12.87 -7.47
CA LYS A 98 -6.08 12.83 -6.02
C LYS A 98 -6.59 14.17 -5.53
N MET A 99 -7.57 14.17 -4.62
CA MET A 99 -8.10 15.39 -4.01
C MET A 99 -8.40 15.20 -2.53
N ILE A 100 -8.32 16.27 -1.77
CA ILE A 100 -8.80 16.32 -0.40
C ILE A 100 -10.28 16.70 -0.46
N LEU A 101 -11.11 15.88 0.16
CA LEU A 101 -12.52 16.14 0.36
C LEU A 101 -12.69 16.71 1.77
N ASP A 102 -13.04 17.98 1.87
CA ASP A 102 -13.14 18.74 3.12
C ASP A 102 -14.58 19.00 3.54
N GLY A 103 -14.79 19.38 4.81
CA GLY A 103 -16.10 19.78 5.34
C GLY A 103 -17.01 18.61 5.63
N LEU A 104 -16.46 17.43 5.85
CA LEU A 104 -17.18 16.22 6.19
C LEU A 104 -17.65 16.27 7.67
N PRO A 105 -18.81 15.69 8.01
CA PRO A 105 -19.24 15.55 9.40
C PRO A 105 -18.39 14.52 10.13
N ALA A 106 -17.97 14.81 11.36
CA ALA A 106 -17.16 13.93 12.17
C ALA A 106 -17.90 12.67 12.65
N GLY A 107 -17.19 11.56 12.79
CA GLY A 107 -17.72 10.28 13.30
C GLY A 107 -18.86 9.70 12.46
N THR A 108 -18.88 10.02 11.18
CA THR A 108 -19.99 9.72 10.27
C THR A 108 -19.51 8.83 9.13
N GLU A 109 -20.34 7.86 8.76
CA GLU A 109 -20.14 7.09 7.54
C GLU A 109 -20.43 7.96 6.32
N ILE A 110 -19.47 8.03 5.41
CA ILE A 110 -19.53 8.81 4.18
C ILE A 110 -19.58 7.83 3.01
N PHE A 111 -20.67 7.90 2.25
CA PHE A 111 -20.76 7.22 0.96
C PHE A 111 -20.23 8.16 -0.11
N TYR A 112 -19.33 7.69 -0.94
CA TYR A 112 -18.76 8.50 -2.01
C TYR A 112 -18.73 7.73 -3.32
N ARG A 113 -18.72 8.47 -4.43
CA ARG A 113 -18.49 7.89 -5.76
C ARG A 113 -17.62 8.81 -6.58
N VAL A 114 -16.70 8.21 -7.30
CA VAL A 114 -15.82 8.90 -8.23
C VAL A 114 -16.35 8.74 -9.64
N ILE A 115 -16.40 9.84 -10.37
CA ILE A 115 -16.80 9.92 -11.75
C ILE A 115 -15.68 10.63 -12.50
N PHE A 116 -15.36 10.18 -13.69
CA PHE A 116 -14.45 10.91 -14.57
C PHE A 116 -15.22 11.50 -15.74
N GLN A 117 -15.02 12.80 -15.95
CA GLN A 117 -15.62 13.58 -17.02
C GLN A 117 -14.58 13.78 -18.13
N ASP A 118 -14.98 13.53 -19.38
CA ASP A 118 -14.13 13.74 -20.55
C ASP A 118 -13.70 15.22 -20.66
N LEU A 119 -12.42 15.47 -20.99
CA LEU A 119 -11.88 16.84 -21.07
C LEU A 119 -12.20 17.53 -22.41
N GLU A 120 -12.44 16.75 -23.48
CA GLU A 120 -12.82 17.31 -24.78
C GLU A 120 -14.30 17.59 -24.89
N ASP A 121 -15.14 16.70 -24.31
CA ASP A 121 -16.59 16.86 -24.25
C ASP A 121 -17.11 16.67 -22.81
N GLN A 122 -17.25 17.76 -22.09
CA GLN A 122 -17.70 17.75 -20.69
C GLN A 122 -19.14 17.26 -20.48
N THR A 123 -19.87 16.93 -21.52
CA THR A 123 -21.20 16.28 -21.42
C THR A 123 -21.08 14.77 -21.27
N ILE A 124 -19.89 14.21 -21.50
CA ILE A 124 -19.59 12.78 -21.41
C ILE A 124 -18.99 12.48 -20.05
N GLU A 125 -19.66 11.68 -19.26
CA GLU A 125 -19.18 11.19 -17.96
C GLU A 125 -19.08 9.66 -17.99
N GLY A 126 -18.04 9.13 -17.31
CA GLY A 126 -17.90 7.70 -17.10
C GLY A 126 -18.88 7.16 -16.06
N ALA A 127 -18.98 5.85 -15.99
CA ALA A 127 -19.76 5.21 -14.94
C ALA A 127 -19.14 5.52 -13.56
N PRO A 128 -19.99 5.87 -12.54
CA PRO A 128 -19.51 6.07 -11.19
C PRO A 128 -18.98 4.77 -10.58
N VAL A 129 -17.87 4.85 -9.84
CA VAL A 129 -17.41 3.79 -8.95
C VAL A 129 -17.64 4.26 -7.52
N ALA A 130 -18.36 3.46 -6.72
CA ALA A 130 -18.77 3.83 -5.37
C ALA A 130 -17.89 3.16 -4.32
N GLY A 131 -17.78 3.83 -3.17
CA GLY A 131 -17.12 3.36 -1.97
C GLY A 131 -17.73 4.02 -0.72
N ALA A 132 -17.18 3.66 0.43
CA ALA A 132 -17.57 4.26 1.71
C ALA A 132 -16.36 4.37 2.62
N PHE A 133 -16.42 5.29 3.60
CA PHE A 133 -15.45 5.37 4.70
C PHE A 133 -16.08 6.09 5.88
N LYS A 134 -15.49 5.93 7.04
CA LYS A 134 -15.96 6.62 8.24
C LYS A 134 -14.95 7.70 8.64
N THR A 135 -15.44 8.92 8.89
CA THR A 135 -14.61 10.01 9.43
C THR A 135 -14.26 9.76 10.88
N ALA A 136 -13.09 10.25 11.32
CA ALA A 136 -12.65 10.15 12.69
C ALA A 136 -13.66 10.84 13.65
N PRO A 137 -13.90 10.29 14.84
CA PRO A 137 -14.85 10.85 15.79
C PRO A 137 -14.31 12.13 16.45
N ALA A 138 -15.17 13.13 16.63
CA ALA A 138 -14.83 14.36 17.38
C ALA A 138 -14.77 14.15 18.91
N GLY A 139 -15.38 13.09 19.43
CA GLY A 139 -15.40 12.71 20.83
C GLY A 139 -14.85 11.31 21.04
N ARG A 140 -14.73 10.88 22.31
CA ARG A 140 -14.29 9.53 22.64
C ARG A 140 -15.31 8.51 22.16
N ALA A 141 -14.97 7.78 21.13
CA ALA A 141 -15.80 6.71 20.53
C ALA A 141 -14.88 5.54 20.17
N ALA A 142 -15.46 4.35 20.04
CA ALA A 142 -14.69 3.17 19.64
C ALA A 142 -14.09 3.36 18.24
N VAL A 143 -12.86 2.89 18.10
CA VAL A 143 -12.10 2.89 16.84
C VAL A 143 -11.60 1.47 16.58
N ARG A 144 -11.73 0.98 15.36
CA ARG A 144 -11.15 -0.27 14.89
C ARG A 144 -10.27 0.00 13.70
N PHE A 145 -9.07 -0.53 13.68
CA PHE A 145 -8.22 -0.50 12.50
C PHE A 145 -7.41 -1.79 12.36
N THR A 146 -6.89 -2.01 11.17
CA THR A 146 -5.98 -3.12 10.88
C THR A 146 -4.64 -2.59 10.41
N TRP A 147 -3.58 -3.41 10.54
CA TRP A 147 -2.27 -3.10 9.96
C TRP A 147 -1.61 -4.37 9.44
N SER A 148 -0.78 -4.23 8.42
CA SER A 148 0.11 -5.23 7.85
C SER A 148 0.96 -4.59 6.76
N GLY A 149 1.86 -5.35 6.11
CA GLY A 149 2.67 -4.93 4.97
C GLY A 149 2.85 -6.05 3.95
N ASP A 150 3.77 -5.85 3.02
CA ASP A 150 4.37 -6.90 2.17
C ASP A 150 3.39 -7.47 1.12
N THR A 151 3.13 -6.70 0.06
CA THR A 151 2.14 -7.05 -0.97
C THR A 151 2.78 -7.44 -2.31
N ALA A 152 2.54 -8.66 -2.79
CA ALA A 152 2.99 -9.22 -4.06
C ALA A 152 4.52 -9.36 -4.18
N GLY A 153 5.17 -9.89 -3.13
CA GLY A 153 6.62 -10.05 -3.02
C GLY A 153 7.14 -11.47 -3.22
N GLN A 154 8.46 -11.57 -3.40
CA GLN A 154 9.26 -12.80 -3.47
C GLN A 154 8.78 -13.84 -4.50
N GLY A 155 8.16 -13.40 -5.59
CA GLY A 155 7.63 -14.25 -6.65
C GLY A 155 6.15 -14.64 -6.50
N TRP A 156 5.51 -14.25 -5.40
CA TRP A 156 4.10 -14.54 -5.12
C TRP A 156 3.22 -13.35 -5.53
N GLY A 157 2.74 -13.38 -6.75
CA GLY A 157 1.82 -12.36 -7.30
C GLY A 157 0.36 -12.79 -7.24
N ILE A 158 -0.48 -12.11 -8.04
CA ILE A 158 -1.90 -12.41 -8.16
C ILE A 158 -2.10 -13.79 -8.79
N ASN A 159 -2.72 -14.70 -8.04
CA ASN A 159 -3.16 -15.99 -8.54
C ASN A 159 -4.70 -16.05 -8.55
N GLU A 160 -5.31 -15.80 -9.70
CA GLU A 160 -6.77 -15.79 -9.83
C GLU A 160 -7.40 -17.15 -9.52
N SER A 161 -6.73 -18.26 -9.84
CA SER A 161 -7.26 -19.60 -9.57
C SER A 161 -7.28 -19.95 -8.08
N TRP A 162 -6.40 -19.34 -7.30
CA TRP A 162 -6.41 -19.44 -5.83
C TRP A 162 -7.39 -18.45 -5.18
N GLY A 163 -7.82 -17.42 -5.91
CA GLY A 163 -8.79 -16.40 -5.47
C GLY A 163 -8.19 -15.03 -5.23
N GLY A 164 -7.04 -14.74 -5.82
CA GLY A 164 -6.34 -13.45 -5.70
C GLY A 164 -5.71 -13.24 -4.32
N MET A 165 -5.55 -12.01 -3.90
CA MET A 165 -4.98 -11.62 -2.60
C MET A 165 -6.06 -11.69 -1.51
N LYS A 166 -6.39 -12.91 -1.06
CA LYS A 166 -7.54 -13.21 -0.19
C LYS A 166 -7.54 -12.47 1.14
N ILE A 167 -6.38 -12.19 1.69
CA ILE A 167 -6.26 -11.53 3.00
C ILE A 167 -6.92 -10.14 3.02
N TYR A 168 -6.94 -9.45 1.87
CA TYR A 168 -7.64 -8.17 1.75
C TYR A 168 -9.15 -8.30 1.95
N GLU A 169 -9.76 -9.36 1.40
CA GLU A 169 -11.18 -9.65 1.65
C GLU A 169 -11.41 -10.03 3.12
N THR A 170 -10.51 -10.80 3.72
CA THR A 170 -10.60 -11.16 5.15
C THR A 170 -10.51 -9.91 6.05
N MET A 171 -9.61 -8.97 5.74
CA MET A 171 -9.51 -7.70 6.46
C MET A 171 -10.75 -6.83 6.23
N ARG A 172 -11.29 -6.77 5.00
CA ARG A 172 -12.52 -6.03 4.68
C ARG A 172 -13.71 -6.52 5.53
N GLN A 173 -13.84 -7.84 5.69
CA GLN A 173 -14.89 -8.44 6.54
C GLN A 173 -14.71 -8.17 8.04
N ALA A 174 -13.56 -7.69 8.49
CA ALA A 174 -13.35 -7.22 9.85
C ALA A 174 -13.92 -5.81 10.09
N GLU A 175 -14.39 -5.12 9.04
CA GLU A 175 -15.00 -3.78 9.06
C GLU A 175 -14.13 -2.75 9.81
N PRO A 176 -12.84 -2.57 9.42
CA PRO A 176 -12.00 -1.57 10.06
C PRO A 176 -12.37 -0.15 9.62
N ASP A 177 -12.24 0.82 10.51
CA ASP A 177 -12.39 2.25 10.21
C ASP A 177 -11.28 2.75 9.27
N PHE A 178 -10.08 2.12 9.30
CA PHE A 178 -8.96 2.34 8.38
C PHE A 178 -7.94 1.19 8.46
N PHE A 179 -7.00 1.20 7.52
CA PHE A 179 -5.89 0.24 7.44
C PHE A 179 -4.55 0.99 7.37
N ILE A 180 -3.57 0.57 8.18
CA ILE A 180 -2.18 1.00 8.07
C ILE A 180 -1.43 0.00 7.20
N HIS A 181 -0.97 0.43 6.02
CA HIS A 181 -0.03 -0.34 5.20
C HIS A 181 1.39 0.04 5.60
N SER A 182 2.06 -0.85 6.33
CA SER A 182 3.35 -0.60 6.97
C SER A 182 4.57 -0.81 6.05
N GLY A 183 4.48 -0.43 4.78
CA GLY A 183 5.56 -0.59 3.82
C GLY A 183 5.44 -1.84 2.95
N ASP A 184 6.34 -1.94 1.97
CA ASP A 184 6.31 -2.98 0.93
C ASP A 184 4.94 -3.05 0.23
N TYR A 185 4.41 -1.84 -0.07
CA TYR A 185 3.17 -1.72 -0.84
C TYR A 185 3.33 -2.34 -2.24
N ILE A 186 4.55 -2.31 -2.74
CA ILE A 186 4.99 -2.98 -3.97
C ILE A 186 6.39 -3.58 -3.75
N TYR A 187 6.72 -4.59 -4.54
CA TYR A 187 8.07 -5.13 -4.69
C TYR A 187 8.61 -4.73 -6.06
N ALA A 188 9.15 -3.52 -6.17
CA ALA A 188 9.67 -2.96 -7.42
C ALA A 188 10.93 -3.69 -7.92
N ASP A 189 11.68 -4.30 -7.02
CA ASP A 189 12.87 -5.11 -7.27
C ASP A 189 12.59 -6.63 -7.37
N GLY A 190 11.33 -7.04 -7.18
CA GLY A 190 10.85 -8.42 -7.17
C GLY A 190 10.10 -8.80 -8.47
N PRO A 191 10.79 -9.24 -9.54
CA PRO A 191 10.13 -9.73 -10.75
C PRO A 191 9.22 -10.92 -10.45
N ILE A 192 8.06 -10.98 -11.10
CA ILE A 192 7.09 -12.06 -10.97
C ILE A 192 7.08 -12.91 -12.23
N LYS A 193 7.40 -14.20 -12.08
CA LYS A 193 7.33 -15.19 -13.16
C LYS A 193 5.90 -15.70 -13.35
N PRO A 194 5.50 -16.10 -14.57
CA PRO A 194 4.15 -16.65 -14.81
C PRO A 194 3.83 -17.85 -13.93
N GLU A 195 4.83 -18.67 -13.60
CA GLU A 195 4.65 -19.90 -12.85
C GLU A 195 5.77 -20.11 -11.84
N VAL A 196 5.40 -20.57 -10.63
CA VAL A 196 6.32 -21.02 -9.59
C VAL A 196 5.96 -22.44 -9.18
N GLN A 197 6.91 -23.37 -9.22
CA GLN A 197 6.70 -24.75 -8.79
C GLN A 197 6.73 -24.84 -7.27
N LEU A 198 5.68 -25.41 -6.67
CA LEU A 198 5.58 -25.60 -5.23
C LEU A 198 6.25 -26.90 -4.79
N ALA A 199 6.56 -26.99 -3.49
CA ALA A 199 7.23 -28.16 -2.91
C ALA A 199 6.41 -29.45 -3.01
N ASP A 200 5.08 -29.36 -3.05
CA ASP A 200 4.16 -30.48 -3.21
C ASP A 200 4.01 -30.95 -4.67
N GLY A 201 4.67 -30.30 -5.62
CA GLY A 201 4.62 -30.57 -7.04
C GLY A 201 3.48 -29.87 -7.80
N SER A 202 2.66 -29.08 -7.11
CA SER A 202 1.67 -28.19 -7.74
C SER A 202 2.34 -26.92 -8.30
N THR A 203 1.58 -26.10 -9.03
CA THR A 203 2.08 -24.87 -9.64
C THR A 203 1.26 -23.69 -9.16
N TRP A 204 1.94 -22.68 -8.64
CA TRP A 204 1.38 -21.35 -8.42
C TRP A 204 1.46 -20.56 -9.74
N THR A 205 0.32 -20.11 -10.26
CA THR A 205 0.24 -19.36 -11.52
C THR A 205 -0.04 -17.89 -11.23
N ASN A 206 0.87 -17.03 -11.67
CA ASN A 206 0.76 -15.59 -11.50
C ASN A 206 0.14 -14.91 -12.73
N VAL A 207 -0.70 -13.91 -12.51
CA VAL A 207 -0.92 -12.85 -13.48
C VAL A 207 0.40 -12.11 -13.69
N THR A 208 0.72 -11.73 -14.91
CA THR A 208 1.95 -10.99 -15.23
C THR A 208 1.67 -9.76 -16.08
N ILE A 209 2.49 -8.73 -15.92
CA ILE A 209 2.53 -7.54 -16.78
C ILE A 209 4.00 -7.19 -17.11
N PRO A 210 4.27 -6.48 -18.21
CA PRO A 210 5.65 -6.17 -18.61
C PRO A 210 6.47 -5.46 -17.52
N GLU A 211 5.86 -4.59 -16.73
CA GLU A 211 6.52 -3.83 -15.66
C GLU A 211 6.94 -4.72 -14.46
N LYS A 212 6.42 -5.95 -14.36
CA LYS A 212 6.80 -6.94 -13.32
C LYS A 212 7.74 -8.03 -13.83
N GLU A 213 8.20 -7.99 -15.09
CA GLU A 213 9.11 -9.00 -15.67
C GLU A 213 10.58 -8.80 -15.24
N LYS A 214 10.94 -7.59 -14.81
CA LYS A 214 12.27 -7.23 -14.32
C LYS A 214 12.17 -6.26 -13.14
N VAL A 215 13.31 -5.93 -12.53
CA VAL A 215 13.42 -4.86 -11.54
C VAL A 215 13.02 -3.51 -12.16
N ALA A 216 12.31 -2.68 -11.40
CA ALA A 216 11.88 -1.37 -11.86
C ALA A 216 13.05 -0.38 -11.87
N GLU A 217 13.21 0.34 -12.99
CA GLU A 217 14.25 1.35 -13.17
C GLU A 217 13.67 2.68 -13.65
N THR A 218 12.62 2.64 -14.46
CA THR A 218 11.93 3.82 -14.98
C THR A 218 10.70 4.14 -14.14
N LEU A 219 10.30 5.41 -14.14
CA LEU A 219 9.07 5.84 -13.44
C LEU A 219 7.84 5.01 -13.86
N ASN A 220 7.70 4.67 -15.15
CA ASN A 220 6.59 3.84 -15.62
C ASN A 220 6.62 2.42 -15.04
N GLU A 221 7.81 1.84 -14.84
CA GLU A 221 7.94 0.52 -14.21
C GLU A 221 7.56 0.56 -12.74
N PHE A 222 7.95 1.60 -11.98
CA PHE A 222 7.48 1.82 -10.61
C PHE A 222 5.95 1.97 -10.56
N ARG A 223 5.37 2.84 -11.41
CA ARG A 223 3.92 3.01 -11.54
C ARG A 223 3.21 1.70 -11.91
N GLY A 224 3.84 0.89 -12.79
CA GLY A 224 3.35 -0.42 -13.20
C GLY A 224 3.19 -1.41 -12.05
N ASN A 225 4.08 -1.36 -11.06
CA ASN A 225 3.98 -2.19 -9.86
C ASN A 225 2.73 -1.87 -9.03
N TYR A 226 2.37 -0.59 -8.86
CA TYR A 226 1.10 -0.21 -8.21
C TYR A 226 -0.11 -0.63 -9.04
N ARG A 227 -0.08 -0.40 -10.38
CA ARG A 227 -1.16 -0.87 -11.27
C ARG A 227 -1.36 -2.39 -11.15
N TYR A 228 -0.27 -3.15 -11.01
CA TYR A 228 -0.34 -4.58 -10.83
C TYR A 228 -1.18 -4.96 -9.60
N ASN A 229 -0.87 -4.43 -8.44
CA ASN A 229 -1.61 -4.74 -7.21
C ASN A 229 -3.10 -4.35 -7.34
N LEU A 230 -3.39 -3.23 -8.01
CA LEU A 230 -4.76 -2.77 -8.28
C LEU A 230 -5.50 -3.60 -9.35
N MET A 231 -4.86 -4.57 -10.02
CA MET A 231 -5.55 -5.56 -10.86
C MET A 231 -6.30 -6.59 -10.02
N ASP A 232 -5.90 -6.82 -8.77
CA ASP A 232 -6.56 -7.76 -7.88
C ASP A 232 -7.94 -7.25 -7.43
N ALA A 233 -8.95 -8.13 -7.52
CA ALA A 233 -10.33 -7.75 -7.21
C ALA A 233 -10.55 -7.51 -5.71
N ASN A 234 -9.87 -8.29 -4.84
CA ASN A 234 -9.98 -8.13 -3.39
C ASN A 234 -9.34 -6.83 -2.92
N VAL A 235 -8.18 -6.46 -3.51
CA VAL A 235 -7.51 -5.18 -3.25
C VAL A 235 -8.41 -4.01 -3.63
N ARG A 236 -9.04 -4.04 -4.82
CA ARG A 236 -9.96 -2.97 -5.25
C ARG A 236 -11.20 -2.88 -4.35
N ALA A 237 -11.79 -4.02 -3.98
CA ALA A 237 -12.96 -4.04 -3.09
C ALA A 237 -12.60 -3.48 -1.70
N PHE A 238 -11.46 -3.88 -1.16
CA PHE A 238 -10.94 -3.37 0.11
C PHE A 238 -10.70 -1.86 0.05
N ASN A 239 -9.97 -1.36 -0.94
CA ASN A 239 -9.62 0.05 -1.07
C ASN A 239 -10.83 0.98 -1.29
N ALA A 240 -11.94 0.46 -1.84
CA ALA A 240 -13.16 1.24 -1.99
C ALA A 240 -13.90 1.49 -0.67
N GLU A 241 -13.75 0.58 0.32
CA GLU A 241 -14.50 0.60 1.58
C GLU A 241 -13.64 0.90 2.81
N VAL A 242 -12.32 0.71 2.72
CA VAL A 242 -11.39 0.89 3.84
C VAL A 242 -10.33 1.94 3.50
N PRO A 243 -10.30 3.06 4.21
CA PRO A 243 -9.24 4.07 4.04
C PRO A 243 -7.86 3.49 4.29
N VAL A 244 -6.91 3.77 3.39
CA VAL A 244 -5.53 3.31 3.50
C VAL A 244 -4.63 4.44 3.99
N PHE A 245 -3.91 4.20 5.08
CA PHE A 245 -2.84 5.05 5.58
C PHE A 245 -1.51 4.42 5.19
N ALA A 246 -0.97 4.86 4.06
CA ALA A 246 0.20 4.24 3.45
C ALA A 246 1.51 4.74 4.05
N GLN A 247 2.42 3.81 4.27
CA GLN A 247 3.82 4.00 4.59
C GLN A 247 4.65 3.27 3.53
N TRP A 248 5.92 3.60 3.34
CA TRP A 248 6.81 2.86 2.47
C TRP A 248 7.94 2.21 3.26
N ASP A 249 8.56 1.19 2.65
CA ASP A 249 9.73 0.51 3.15
C ASP A 249 10.80 0.46 2.05
N ASP A 250 11.54 -0.62 1.92
CA ASP A 250 12.64 -0.72 0.96
C ASP A 250 12.20 -1.19 -0.43
N HIS A 251 11.31 -2.15 -0.52
CA HIS A 251 10.92 -2.75 -1.80
C HIS A 251 10.09 -1.82 -2.72
N GLU A 252 9.64 -0.68 -2.23
CA GLU A 252 9.18 0.39 -3.12
C GLU A 252 10.33 0.88 -4.02
N THR A 253 11.58 0.70 -3.59
CA THR A 253 12.79 1.07 -4.35
C THR A 253 13.63 -0.16 -4.71
N THR A 254 14.33 -0.75 -3.74
CA THR A 254 15.12 -1.97 -3.84
C THR A 254 15.50 -2.49 -2.46
N ASN A 255 15.64 -3.80 -2.31
CA ASN A 255 15.94 -4.47 -1.04
C ASN A 255 17.07 -3.79 -0.25
N ASN A 256 16.82 -3.50 1.02
CA ASN A 256 17.76 -3.03 2.04
C ASN A 256 18.49 -1.72 1.72
N TRP A 257 17.95 -0.88 0.84
CA TRP A 257 18.64 0.30 0.32
C TRP A 257 18.88 1.41 1.36
N TYR A 258 19.87 2.25 1.05
CA TYR A 258 20.13 3.53 1.69
C TYR A 258 20.43 4.60 0.63
N PRO A 259 20.23 5.91 0.91
CA PRO A 259 20.23 6.96 -0.14
C PRO A 259 21.51 7.10 -0.97
N GLN A 260 22.68 6.81 -0.38
CA GLN A 260 23.97 6.95 -1.06
C GLN A 260 24.42 5.68 -1.78
N GLU A 261 23.60 4.62 -1.77
CA GLU A 261 23.95 3.34 -2.35
C GLU A 261 24.12 3.41 -3.87
N VAL A 262 25.09 2.64 -4.36
CA VAL A 262 25.34 2.43 -5.79
C VAL A 262 25.38 0.93 -6.05
N LEU A 263 24.42 0.41 -6.81
CA LEU A 263 24.22 -1.01 -7.10
C LEU A 263 25.26 -1.58 -8.10
N THR A 264 26.57 -1.43 -7.78
CA THR A 264 27.66 -1.83 -8.69
C THR A 264 27.67 -3.31 -8.98
N ASP A 265 27.30 -4.11 -8.00
CA ASP A 265 27.41 -5.57 -8.02
C ASP A 265 26.07 -6.27 -8.33
N ASP A 266 24.98 -5.52 -8.56
CA ASP A 266 23.69 -6.06 -8.98
C ASP A 266 23.47 -5.86 -10.48
N ASP A 267 23.76 -6.90 -11.26
CA ASP A 267 23.62 -6.89 -12.72
C ASP A 267 22.16 -6.82 -13.22
N ARG A 268 21.16 -6.94 -12.31
CA ARG A 268 19.75 -6.78 -12.67
C ARG A 268 19.43 -5.33 -13.06
N TYR A 269 20.19 -4.36 -12.52
CA TYR A 269 19.99 -2.93 -12.74
C TYR A 269 20.98 -2.36 -13.78
N ALA A 270 20.47 -1.63 -14.77
CA ALA A 270 21.28 -0.73 -15.60
C ALA A 270 21.47 0.62 -14.91
N VAL A 271 20.45 1.11 -14.20
CA VAL A 271 20.52 2.31 -13.35
C VAL A 271 21.13 1.92 -12.01
N LYS A 272 22.37 2.33 -11.76
CA LYS A 272 23.12 1.97 -10.54
C LYS A 272 22.86 2.89 -9.35
N SER A 273 22.35 4.10 -9.57
CA SER A 273 22.12 5.11 -8.52
C SER A 273 20.81 4.85 -7.78
N VAL A 274 20.87 4.45 -6.52
CA VAL A 274 19.68 4.31 -5.67
C VAL A 274 19.00 5.67 -5.44
N ALA A 275 19.74 6.76 -5.35
CA ALA A 275 19.16 8.10 -5.25
C ALA A 275 18.24 8.43 -6.44
N LEU A 276 18.54 7.94 -7.66
CA LEU A 276 17.65 8.12 -8.82
C LEU A 276 16.47 7.14 -8.79
N LEU A 277 16.70 5.89 -8.37
CA LEU A 277 15.65 4.89 -8.25
C LEU A 277 14.62 5.33 -7.18
N SER A 278 15.08 5.72 -5.99
CA SER A 278 14.20 6.15 -4.89
C SER A 278 13.41 7.43 -5.21
N ALA A 279 13.99 8.37 -5.97
CA ALA A 279 13.24 9.55 -6.43
C ALA A 279 12.07 9.16 -7.35
N ARG A 280 12.26 8.19 -8.25
CA ARG A 280 11.19 7.65 -9.11
C ARG A 280 10.17 6.83 -8.33
N ALA A 281 10.64 6.02 -7.39
CA ALA A 281 9.80 5.23 -6.49
C ALA A 281 8.89 6.13 -5.65
N LYS A 282 9.47 7.17 -5.03
CA LYS A 282 8.73 8.15 -4.22
C LYS A 282 7.67 8.91 -5.04
N GLN A 283 7.99 9.28 -6.27
CA GLN A 283 7.00 9.90 -7.15
C GLN A 283 5.84 8.94 -7.43
N ALA A 284 6.12 7.68 -7.77
CA ALA A 284 5.08 6.68 -8.00
C ALA A 284 4.26 6.42 -6.72
N PHE A 285 4.91 6.32 -5.55
CA PHE A 285 4.25 6.19 -4.25
C PHE A 285 3.26 7.35 -4.00
N ALA A 286 3.72 8.59 -4.17
CA ALA A 286 2.87 9.77 -3.98
C ALA A 286 1.70 9.82 -4.96
N GLU A 287 1.86 9.34 -6.20
CA GLU A 287 0.82 9.31 -7.22
C GLU A 287 -0.22 8.21 -6.97
N TYR A 288 0.17 7.06 -6.42
CA TYR A 288 -0.68 5.87 -6.32
C TYR A 288 -1.29 5.62 -4.93
N THR A 289 -0.80 6.29 -3.89
CA THR A 289 -1.37 6.16 -2.56
C THR A 289 -2.36 7.28 -2.25
N PRO A 290 -3.45 6.98 -1.51
CA PRO A 290 -4.43 7.98 -1.10
C PRO A 290 -3.96 8.74 0.14
N SER A 291 -2.73 9.25 0.10
CA SER A 291 -2.09 9.98 1.19
C SER A 291 -2.04 11.49 0.93
N ARG A 292 -1.86 12.29 1.99
CA ARG A 292 -1.64 13.75 1.87
C ARG A 292 -0.24 14.10 1.37
N ILE A 293 0.58 13.12 1.09
CA ILE A 293 1.89 13.28 0.47
C ILE A 293 1.67 13.68 -0.99
N ASP A 294 2.27 14.78 -1.40
CA ASP A 294 2.37 15.16 -2.81
C ASP A 294 3.79 14.90 -3.33
N GLY A 295 3.93 14.75 -4.63
CA GLY A 295 5.23 14.46 -5.24
C GLY A 295 6.25 15.63 -5.19
N THR A 296 5.88 16.78 -4.61
CA THR A 296 6.73 17.94 -4.45
C THR A 296 7.39 18.03 -3.08
N GLU A 297 6.82 17.36 -2.07
CA GLU A 297 7.41 17.21 -0.74
C GLU A 297 8.25 15.93 -0.69
N GLU A 298 9.48 16.03 -0.19
CA GLU A 298 10.35 14.85 -0.01
C GLU A 298 9.98 14.02 1.23
N ARG A 299 9.06 14.51 2.04
CA ARG A 299 8.75 13.96 3.36
C ARG A 299 7.58 12.97 3.31
N VAL A 300 7.86 11.71 3.64
CA VAL A 300 6.83 10.65 3.79
C VAL A 300 6.30 10.57 5.22
N TYR A 301 7.14 10.85 6.23
CA TYR A 301 6.73 10.83 7.63
C TYR A 301 5.71 11.93 7.96
N ARG A 302 4.68 11.58 8.70
CA ARG A 302 3.55 12.47 9.04
C ARG A 302 2.79 11.98 10.26
N THR A 303 1.90 12.83 10.80
CA THR A 303 0.92 12.46 11.82
C THR A 303 -0.49 12.45 11.23
N VAL A 304 -1.27 11.44 11.57
CA VAL A 304 -2.72 11.42 11.29
C VAL A 304 -3.45 11.24 12.62
N SER A 305 -4.25 12.25 12.98
CA SER A 305 -5.08 12.21 14.18
C SER A 305 -6.43 11.57 13.86
N TYR A 306 -6.74 10.48 14.56
CA TYR A 306 -8.02 9.77 14.41
C TYR A 306 -8.91 9.95 15.64
N GLY A 307 -9.22 11.20 15.96
CA GLY A 307 -10.01 11.61 17.13
C GLY A 307 -9.22 11.56 18.45
N PRO A 308 -9.89 11.79 19.58
CA PRO A 308 -9.19 12.00 20.87
C PRO A 308 -8.59 10.73 21.47
N LEU A 309 -8.84 9.55 20.91
CA LEU A 309 -8.28 8.30 21.40
C LEU A 309 -7.00 7.87 20.69
N LEU A 310 -6.69 8.41 19.50
CA LEU A 310 -5.61 7.87 18.68
C LEU A 310 -4.96 8.93 17.80
N ASP A 311 -3.63 9.06 17.95
CA ASP A 311 -2.74 9.66 16.94
C ASP A 311 -1.81 8.58 16.39
N VAL A 312 -1.65 8.56 15.06
CA VAL A 312 -0.72 7.67 14.36
C VAL A 312 0.42 8.49 13.79
N PHE A 313 1.65 8.13 14.16
CA PHE A 313 2.89 8.76 13.73
C PHE A 313 3.59 7.82 12.74
N PHE A 314 3.52 8.15 11.47
CA PHE A 314 4.22 7.42 10.42
C PHE A 314 5.67 7.88 10.36
N ILE A 315 6.62 6.98 10.47
CA ILE A 315 8.06 7.28 10.35
C ILE A 315 8.62 6.74 9.04
N ASP A 316 9.66 7.38 8.53
CA ASP A 316 10.36 7.01 7.31
C ASP A 316 11.76 6.49 7.69
N MET A 317 11.96 5.19 7.64
CA MET A 317 13.22 4.55 8.01
C MET A 317 14.17 4.38 6.82
N ARG A 318 13.82 4.87 5.63
CA ARG A 318 14.59 4.67 4.40
C ARG A 318 15.26 5.95 3.87
N THR A 319 14.53 7.07 3.78
CA THR A 319 15.00 8.27 3.09
C THR A 319 16.23 8.93 3.73
N TYR A 320 16.39 8.83 5.05
CA TYR A 320 17.37 9.64 5.81
C TYR A 320 18.49 8.81 6.43
N ARG A 321 18.47 7.50 6.27
CA ARG A 321 19.40 6.58 6.93
C ARG A 321 20.81 6.60 6.34
N GLY A 322 21.78 6.27 7.18
CA GLY A 322 23.15 5.96 6.77
C GLY A 322 23.28 4.57 6.13
N PRO A 323 24.47 4.22 5.64
CA PRO A 323 24.73 2.94 4.98
C PRO A 323 24.54 1.75 5.92
N ASN A 324 24.27 0.57 5.33
CA ASN A 324 24.33 -0.70 6.07
C ASN A 324 25.79 -1.01 6.43
N THR A 325 26.04 -1.22 7.71
CA THR A 325 27.36 -1.44 8.30
C THR A 325 27.29 -2.59 9.31
N PRO A 326 28.42 -3.02 9.92
CA PRO A 326 28.37 -3.89 11.09
C PRO A 326 27.64 -3.29 12.30
N ASN A 327 27.22 -2.03 12.24
CA ASN A 327 26.36 -1.33 13.20
C ASN A 327 26.89 -1.33 14.65
N LEU A 328 28.25 -1.24 14.81
CA LEU A 328 28.94 -1.32 16.11
C LEU A 328 29.65 -0.02 16.52
N GLN A 329 29.33 1.11 15.88
CA GLN A 329 29.92 2.41 16.21
C GLN A 329 29.51 2.82 17.63
N GLU A 330 30.47 3.28 18.44
CA GLU A 330 30.25 3.69 19.85
C GLU A 330 29.68 5.11 19.99
N THR A 331 29.70 5.91 18.93
CA THR A 331 29.24 7.30 18.92
C THR A 331 28.41 7.59 17.68
N MET A 332 27.48 8.53 17.78
CA MET A 332 26.66 8.99 16.65
C MET A 332 27.55 9.58 15.54
N SER A 333 27.24 9.23 14.31
CA SER A 333 27.89 9.68 13.09
C SER A 333 26.95 9.53 11.90
N ASP A 334 27.32 9.96 10.71
CA ASP A 334 26.52 9.78 9.50
C ASP A 334 26.22 8.28 9.20
N GLU A 335 27.05 7.36 9.68
CA GLU A 335 26.84 5.91 9.53
C GLU A 335 25.81 5.33 10.52
N THR A 336 25.52 6.05 11.61
CA THR A 336 24.60 5.58 12.66
C THR A 336 23.21 6.24 12.55
N VAL A 337 23.00 7.11 11.58
CA VAL A 337 21.71 7.74 11.33
C VAL A 337 20.71 6.71 10.82
N PHE A 338 19.51 6.72 11.37
CA PHE A 338 18.42 5.86 10.94
C PHE A 338 17.20 6.67 10.50
N LEU A 339 16.64 7.47 11.38
CA LEU A 339 15.53 8.38 11.08
C LEU A 339 15.99 9.77 10.64
N GLY A 340 17.18 10.18 11.08
CA GLY A 340 17.73 11.51 10.82
C GLY A 340 17.23 12.58 11.80
N ALA A 341 18.08 13.57 12.03
CA ALA A 341 17.90 14.58 13.07
C ALA A 341 16.61 15.41 12.93
N GLU A 342 16.20 15.71 11.70
CA GLU A 342 14.97 16.47 11.42
C GLU A 342 13.73 15.65 11.78
N GLN A 343 13.67 14.40 11.35
CA GLN A 343 12.56 13.50 11.67
C GLN A 343 12.49 13.19 13.17
N VAL A 344 13.61 12.90 13.83
CA VAL A 344 13.66 12.68 15.27
C VAL A 344 13.16 13.93 16.02
N THR A 345 13.57 15.13 15.61
CA THR A 345 13.09 16.39 16.20
C THR A 345 11.60 16.59 16.00
N TRP A 346 11.11 16.30 14.79
CA TRP A 346 9.68 16.34 14.47
C TRP A 346 8.90 15.33 15.34
N LEU A 347 9.34 14.07 15.38
CA LEU A 347 8.65 13.03 16.16
C LEU A 347 8.58 13.36 17.64
N LYS A 348 9.67 13.83 18.23
CA LYS A 348 9.70 14.29 19.63
C LYS A 348 8.72 15.43 19.90
N ARG A 349 8.62 16.40 18.99
CA ARG A 349 7.68 17.50 19.09
C ARG A 349 6.24 17.03 18.98
N GLU A 350 5.92 16.20 17.97
CA GLU A 350 4.55 15.70 17.73
C GLU A 350 4.08 14.79 18.88
N LEU A 351 4.94 13.89 19.38
CA LEU A 351 4.62 13.05 20.54
C LEU A 351 4.32 13.89 21.79
N SER A 352 5.12 14.95 22.04
CA SER A 352 4.88 15.84 23.20
C SER A 352 3.65 16.73 23.03
N ALA A 353 3.20 16.99 21.79
CA ALA A 353 2.04 17.82 21.50
C ALA A 353 0.73 17.02 21.43
N SER A 354 0.81 15.71 21.38
CA SER A 354 -0.34 14.83 21.24
C SER A 354 -1.12 14.70 22.56
N ASP A 355 -2.38 15.11 22.55
CA ASP A 355 -3.35 14.89 23.63
C ASP A 355 -4.14 13.58 23.47
N ALA A 356 -3.86 12.80 22.41
CA ALA A 356 -4.55 11.53 22.19
C ALA A 356 -4.21 10.51 23.28
N THR A 357 -5.20 9.68 23.64
CA THR A 357 -4.99 8.62 24.63
C THR A 357 -3.86 7.68 24.23
N TRP A 358 -3.83 7.23 22.96
CA TRP A 358 -2.82 6.34 22.39
C TRP A 358 -1.98 7.05 21.34
N LYS A 359 -0.66 6.88 21.40
CA LYS A 359 0.31 7.29 20.42
C LYS A 359 0.83 6.04 19.73
N VAL A 360 0.32 5.74 18.54
CA VAL A 360 0.80 4.62 17.72
C VAL A 360 1.91 5.11 16.81
N ILE A 361 3.11 4.55 16.96
CA ILE A 361 4.20 4.76 16.01
C ILE A 361 4.12 3.64 14.98
N ALA A 362 3.75 4.01 13.76
CA ALA A 362 3.76 3.12 12.60
C ALA A 362 5.16 3.14 12.00
N SER A 363 5.80 2.00 12.04
CA SER A 363 7.16 1.74 11.56
C SER A 363 7.09 0.61 10.54
N ASP A 364 7.98 0.61 9.58
CA ASP A 364 8.20 -0.55 8.70
C ASP A 364 8.88 -1.68 9.48
N MET A 365 10.15 -1.50 9.87
CA MET A 365 10.95 -2.51 10.56
C MET A 365 10.72 -2.55 12.08
N PRO A 366 10.76 -3.76 12.70
CA PRO A 366 10.77 -3.94 14.15
C PRO A 366 12.08 -3.47 14.81
N ILE A 367 12.01 -3.04 16.08
CA ILE A 367 13.13 -2.39 16.79
C ILE A 367 14.23 -3.40 17.14
N GLY A 368 13.90 -4.50 17.81
CA GLY A 368 14.87 -5.41 18.41
C GLY A 368 15.08 -6.72 17.66
N LEU A 369 14.68 -6.79 16.39
CA LEU A 369 14.89 -7.96 15.55
C LEU A 369 16.14 -7.78 14.68
N VAL A 370 16.97 -8.80 14.66
CA VAL A 370 18.20 -8.83 13.86
C VAL A 370 17.86 -9.12 12.41
N VAL A 371 17.99 -8.12 11.55
CA VAL A 371 17.83 -8.26 10.10
C VAL A 371 19.20 -8.03 9.45
N ARG A 372 19.71 -9.07 8.79
CA ARG A 372 21.06 -9.06 8.19
C ARG A 372 21.00 -8.65 6.73
N ASP A 373 22.04 -7.91 6.33
CA ASP A 373 22.35 -7.56 4.95
C ASP A 373 23.80 -8.03 4.65
N GLY A 374 23.97 -9.28 4.29
CA GLY A 374 25.26 -9.94 4.20
C GLY A 374 25.98 -9.97 5.56
N ASP A 375 27.17 -9.35 5.61
CA ASP A 375 27.96 -9.18 6.86
C ASP A 375 27.56 -7.92 7.66
N HIS A 376 26.60 -7.16 7.15
CA HIS A 376 26.06 -5.94 7.74
C HIS A 376 24.67 -6.16 8.34
N PHE A 377 24.10 -5.09 8.89
CA PHE A 377 22.74 -5.09 9.40
C PHE A 377 21.93 -4.00 8.68
N GLU A 378 20.74 -4.37 8.31
CA GLU A 378 19.76 -3.45 7.75
C GLU A 378 19.04 -2.67 8.83
N ASN A 379 18.61 -3.36 9.89
CA ASN A 379 17.78 -2.81 10.97
C ASN A 379 18.60 -2.07 12.05
N LEU A 380 17.93 -1.66 13.10
CA LEU A 380 18.49 -1.06 14.32
C LEU A 380 19.37 -2.06 15.08
N ALA A 381 18.87 -3.26 15.30
CA ALA A 381 19.52 -4.32 16.05
C ALA A 381 20.81 -4.79 15.37
N ASN A 382 21.89 -4.97 16.17
CA ASN A 382 23.24 -5.28 15.69
C ASN A 382 23.76 -6.64 16.17
N ALA A 383 22.95 -7.40 16.93
CA ALA A 383 23.28 -8.69 17.53
C ALA A 383 24.45 -8.62 18.57
N ASP A 384 24.69 -7.46 19.17
CA ASP A 384 25.64 -7.25 20.28
C ASP A 384 24.86 -6.87 21.55
N ASP A 385 24.19 -7.77 22.17
CA ASP A 385 23.32 -7.69 23.36
C ASP A 385 23.79 -6.74 24.50
N GLY A 386 24.51 -5.68 24.16
CA GLY A 386 25.21 -4.77 25.06
C GLY A 386 24.57 -3.38 25.17
N ALA A 387 25.40 -2.40 25.50
CA ALA A 387 25.01 -1.01 25.45
C ALA A 387 24.74 -0.58 24.00
N PRO A 388 23.83 0.38 23.75
CA PRO A 388 23.48 0.83 22.41
C PRO A 388 24.71 1.22 21.58
N LYS A 389 24.78 0.69 20.37
CA LYS A 389 25.79 1.00 19.36
C LYS A 389 25.14 1.21 17.98
N GLY A 390 25.88 1.83 17.10
CA GLY A 390 25.39 2.06 15.75
C GLY A 390 24.06 2.83 15.74
N ARG A 391 23.09 2.32 14.99
CA ARG A 391 21.75 2.91 14.87
C ARG A 391 20.92 2.87 16.16
N GLU A 392 21.22 1.94 17.07
CA GLU A 392 20.56 1.89 18.39
C GLU A 392 20.82 3.14 19.23
N LEU A 393 21.90 3.90 18.96
CA LEU A 393 22.16 5.17 19.63
C LEU A 393 21.06 6.20 19.40
N GLU A 394 20.52 6.29 18.18
CA GLU A 394 19.42 7.20 17.84
C GLU A 394 18.11 6.75 18.49
N MET A 395 17.83 5.44 18.48
CA MET A 395 16.67 4.88 19.16
C MET A 395 16.75 5.05 20.67
N ALA A 396 17.90 4.84 21.28
CA ALA A 396 18.11 5.07 22.72
C ALA A 396 17.87 6.55 23.11
N ASP A 397 18.24 7.49 22.24
CA ASP A 397 17.97 8.92 22.44
C ASP A 397 16.46 9.23 22.34
N LEU A 398 15.75 8.62 21.40
CA LEU A 398 14.30 8.75 21.27
C LEU A 398 13.56 8.15 22.47
N LEU A 399 13.90 6.92 22.87
CA LEU A 399 13.26 6.23 24.01
C LEU A 399 13.51 6.96 25.34
N ARG A 400 14.74 7.49 25.54
CA ARG A 400 15.05 8.35 26.71
C ARG A 400 14.21 9.61 26.70
N PHE A 401 14.00 10.23 25.54
CA PHE A 401 13.16 11.41 25.43
C PHE A 401 11.70 11.11 25.78
N ILE A 402 11.12 10.02 25.24
CA ILE A 402 9.74 9.59 25.52
C ILE A 402 9.53 9.49 27.05
N LYS A 403 10.46 8.83 27.76
CA LYS A 403 10.43 8.72 29.22
C LYS A 403 10.58 10.08 29.92
N ALA A 404 11.56 10.89 29.52
CA ALA A 404 11.87 12.15 30.18
C ALA A 404 10.79 13.24 29.98
N ALA A 405 10.05 13.15 28.86
CA ALA A 405 8.95 14.05 28.50
C ALA A 405 7.59 13.54 29.01
N ASP A 406 7.56 12.40 29.72
CA ASP A 406 6.35 11.77 30.26
C ASP A 406 5.30 11.50 29.17
N VAL A 407 5.76 10.96 28.05
CA VAL A 407 4.88 10.59 26.93
C VAL A 407 4.36 9.18 27.16
N ASP A 408 3.10 9.10 27.58
CA ASP A 408 2.45 7.83 27.91
C ASP A 408 1.74 7.17 26.73
N ASN A 409 1.42 5.87 26.90
CA ASN A 409 0.59 5.07 25.99
C ASN A 409 1.16 5.00 24.56
N VAL A 410 2.47 4.79 24.45
CA VAL A 410 3.16 4.60 23.16
C VAL A 410 3.17 3.12 22.80
N VAL A 411 2.71 2.80 21.57
CA VAL A 411 2.70 1.44 21.00
C VAL A 411 3.31 1.49 19.62
N TRP A 412 4.11 0.47 19.26
CA TRP A 412 4.72 0.33 17.94
C TRP A 412 3.98 -0.73 17.13
N LEU A 413 3.67 -0.41 15.86
CA LEU A 413 3.10 -1.34 14.89
C LEU A 413 4.05 -1.43 13.70
N THR A 414 4.47 -2.66 13.36
CA THR A 414 5.52 -2.94 12.36
C THR A 414 5.14 -4.09 11.41
N ALA A 415 5.93 -4.30 10.35
CA ALA A 415 5.81 -5.38 9.37
C ALA A 415 7.20 -5.92 8.95
N ASP A 416 7.59 -5.88 7.68
CA ASP A 416 8.89 -6.17 7.07
C ASP A 416 9.38 -7.63 7.19
N VAL A 417 9.33 -8.23 8.36
CA VAL A 417 9.99 -9.52 8.63
C VAL A 417 9.19 -10.76 8.21
N HIS A 418 8.01 -10.58 7.64
CA HIS A 418 7.15 -11.62 7.03
C HIS A 418 6.71 -12.74 7.97
N TYR A 419 6.42 -12.39 9.22
CA TYR A 419 5.74 -13.22 10.22
C TYR A 419 5.00 -12.34 11.22
N THR A 420 4.26 -12.93 12.16
CA THR A 420 3.53 -12.14 13.17
C THR A 420 4.06 -12.39 14.57
N ALA A 421 4.18 -11.32 15.38
CA ALA A 421 4.68 -11.40 16.74
C ALA A 421 4.13 -10.30 17.65
N ALA A 422 4.16 -10.54 18.97
CA ALA A 422 3.95 -9.57 20.02
C ALA A 422 5.20 -9.53 20.91
N HIS A 423 5.82 -8.37 21.00
CA HIS A 423 7.02 -8.14 21.77
C HIS A 423 6.77 -7.09 22.86
N PHE A 424 7.33 -7.34 24.05
CA PHE A 424 7.41 -6.34 25.09
C PHE A 424 8.88 -5.99 25.36
N TYR A 425 9.21 -4.71 25.32
CA TYR A 425 10.52 -4.19 25.63
C TYR A 425 10.57 -3.81 27.11
N ASP A 426 11.36 -4.57 27.88
CA ASP A 426 11.41 -4.51 29.34
C ASP A 426 12.72 -3.87 29.81
N PRO A 427 12.69 -2.64 30.37
CA PRO A 427 13.90 -1.97 30.86
C PRO A 427 14.64 -2.76 31.96
N GLU A 428 13.96 -3.65 32.70
CA GLU A 428 14.62 -4.47 33.72
C GLU A 428 15.46 -5.61 33.11
N LYS A 429 15.14 -6.03 31.87
CA LYS A 429 15.89 -7.05 31.12
C LYS A 429 16.89 -6.46 30.12
N ALA A 430 16.79 -5.15 29.86
CA ALA A 430 17.58 -4.44 28.88
C ALA A 430 19.01 -4.15 29.35
N ALA A 431 19.95 -4.10 28.41
CA ALA A 431 21.27 -3.51 28.64
C ALA A 431 21.18 -1.98 28.77
N PHE A 432 20.34 -1.33 27.96
CA PHE A 432 19.96 0.07 28.08
C PHE A 432 18.64 0.19 28.85
N LYS A 433 18.66 0.80 30.04
CA LYS A 433 17.52 0.82 30.98
C LYS A 433 16.77 2.15 31.06
N ASP A 434 17.27 3.19 30.40
CA ASP A 434 16.72 4.53 30.54
C ASP A 434 15.58 4.80 29.57
N PHE A 435 14.51 3.98 29.67
CA PHE A 435 13.26 4.13 28.92
C PHE A 435 12.08 3.58 29.73
N THR A 436 10.86 3.86 29.29
CA THR A 436 9.61 3.26 29.78
C THR A 436 9.28 2.03 28.93
N GLY A 437 8.94 0.90 29.56
CA GLY A 437 8.58 -0.32 28.84
C GLY A 437 7.44 -0.11 27.85
N PHE A 438 7.50 -0.73 26.67
CA PHE A 438 6.50 -0.55 25.62
C PHE A 438 6.26 -1.83 24.83
N TRP A 439 5.11 -1.88 24.14
CA TRP A 439 4.75 -2.96 23.23
C TRP A 439 5.08 -2.63 21.79
N GLU A 440 5.54 -3.65 21.08
CA GLU A 440 5.68 -3.68 19.63
C GLU A 440 4.92 -4.89 19.10
N PHE A 441 4.11 -4.66 18.06
CA PHE A 441 3.38 -5.73 17.39
C PHE A 441 3.80 -5.77 15.92
N VAL A 442 4.19 -6.94 15.47
CA VAL A 442 4.64 -7.22 14.10
C VAL A 442 3.56 -7.98 13.36
N SER A 443 3.24 -7.60 12.14
CA SER A 443 2.30 -8.37 11.32
C SER A 443 2.55 -8.19 9.83
N GLY A 444 2.74 -9.30 9.15
CA GLY A 444 2.97 -9.47 7.71
C GLY A 444 3.30 -10.95 7.44
N PRO A 445 3.40 -11.34 6.17
CA PRO A 445 3.10 -10.56 4.97
C PRO A 445 1.61 -10.64 4.59
N LEU A 446 1.14 -9.70 3.76
CA LEU A 446 -0.19 -9.76 3.15
C LEU A 446 -0.24 -10.78 1.99
N ASN A 447 0.67 -10.66 1.04
CA ASN A 447 0.78 -11.59 -0.08
C ASN A 447 2.22 -11.67 -0.60
N ALA A 448 3.11 -12.14 0.25
CA ALA A 448 4.52 -12.34 -0.06
C ALA A 448 5.01 -13.65 0.57
N GLY A 449 6.25 -14.01 0.32
CA GLY A 449 6.88 -15.16 0.95
C GLY A 449 7.07 -14.95 2.45
N THR A 450 7.11 -16.03 3.22
CA THR A 450 7.27 -15.98 4.68
C THR A 450 8.68 -16.31 5.10
N PHE A 451 9.17 -15.65 6.15
CA PHE A 451 10.53 -15.80 6.69
C PHE A 451 10.50 -15.85 8.22
N GLY A 452 11.65 -15.89 8.85
CA GLY A 452 11.81 -15.80 10.30
C GLY A 452 11.42 -17.06 11.08
N PRO A 453 11.16 -16.96 12.40
CA PRO A 453 11.40 -15.77 13.24
C PRO A 453 12.89 -15.38 13.32
N ASN A 454 13.16 -14.08 13.37
CA ASN A 454 14.50 -13.52 13.46
C ASN A 454 15.12 -13.69 14.85
N ASP A 455 16.45 -13.66 14.94
CA ASP A 455 17.17 -13.52 16.19
C ASP A 455 16.78 -12.19 16.88
N LYS A 456 16.82 -12.15 18.21
CA LYS A 456 16.47 -11.00 19.03
C LYS A 456 17.74 -10.37 19.60
N ASP A 457 17.77 -9.04 19.70
CA ASP A 457 18.83 -8.26 20.32
C ASP A 457 18.38 -7.76 21.71
N ALA A 458 19.15 -8.03 22.75
CA ALA A 458 18.79 -7.73 24.12
C ALA A 458 19.10 -6.29 24.54
N THR A 459 19.63 -5.43 23.69
CA THR A 459 19.98 -4.03 23.99
C THR A 459 18.80 -3.29 24.65
N PHE A 460 17.59 -3.45 24.13
CA PHE A 460 16.36 -2.87 24.68
C PHE A 460 15.46 -3.89 25.41
N GLY A 461 16.00 -5.08 25.75
CA GLY A 461 15.33 -6.05 26.61
C GLY A 461 14.06 -6.66 26.00
N ILE A 462 14.07 -6.95 24.70
CA ILE A 462 12.97 -7.59 23.98
C ILE A 462 12.54 -8.90 24.64
N THR A 463 11.25 -9.06 24.85
CA THR A 463 10.60 -10.27 25.37
C THR A 463 9.52 -10.70 24.38
N VAL A 464 9.58 -11.93 23.93
CA VAL A 464 8.57 -12.50 23.04
C VAL A 464 7.40 -12.99 23.86
N ASP A 465 6.23 -12.38 23.73
CA ASP A 465 4.97 -12.84 24.29
C ASP A 465 4.29 -13.84 23.35
N TYR A 466 4.35 -13.57 22.04
CA TYR A 466 3.87 -14.46 21.00
C TYR A 466 4.69 -14.28 19.70
N GLU A 467 4.90 -15.37 18.97
CA GLU A 467 5.40 -15.33 17.60
C GLU A 467 4.87 -16.51 16.77
N LYS A 468 4.61 -16.29 15.48
CA LYS A 468 4.22 -17.33 14.52
C LYS A 468 4.78 -16.99 13.14
N GLY A 469 5.63 -17.87 12.64
CA GLY A 469 6.23 -17.84 11.31
C GLY A 469 6.38 -19.25 10.74
N PRO A 470 7.16 -19.42 9.66
CA PRO A 470 7.48 -20.73 9.10
C PRO A 470 8.27 -21.59 10.10
N ALA A 471 8.24 -22.90 9.90
CA ALA A 471 9.04 -23.81 10.71
C ALA A 471 10.55 -23.62 10.41
N GLU A 472 11.39 -23.99 11.40
CA GLU A 472 12.87 -23.89 11.26
C GLU A 472 13.36 -24.50 9.94
N GLY A 473 14.16 -23.75 9.19
CA GLY A 473 14.71 -24.13 7.90
C GLY A 473 13.75 -23.98 6.71
N GLN A 474 12.54 -23.51 6.92
CA GLN A 474 11.62 -23.12 5.85
C GLN A 474 11.67 -21.61 5.63
N ALA A 475 11.60 -21.20 4.38
CA ALA A 475 11.57 -19.79 3.99
C ALA A 475 10.84 -19.63 2.67
N ASN A 476 10.36 -18.43 2.39
CA ASN A 476 9.68 -18.07 1.15
C ASN A 476 8.52 -19.01 0.81
N LEU A 477 7.70 -19.36 1.81
CA LEU A 477 6.51 -20.19 1.58
C LEU A 477 5.43 -19.38 0.86
N PRO A 478 4.63 -20.04 -0.01
CA PRO A 478 3.59 -19.36 -0.77
C PRO A 478 2.41 -18.90 0.12
N PRO A 479 1.61 -17.93 -0.31
CA PRO A 479 0.39 -17.55 0.39
C PRO A 479 -0.58 -18.71 0.65
N SER A 480 -0.57 -19.75 -0.20
CA SER A 480 -1.39 -20.95 -0.03
C SER A 480 -1.04 -21.79 1.20
N ASP A 481 0.12 -21.60 1.81
CA ASP A 481 0.51 -22.29 3.05
C ASP A 481 -0.14 -21.66 4.30
N GLY A 482 -0.87 -20.53 4.15
CA GLY A 482 -1.69 -19.93 5.20
C GLY A 482 -0.91 -19.12 6.24
N LEU A 483 0.37 -18.81 5.97
CA LEU A 483 1.22 -17.98 6.84
C LEU A 483 1.20 -16.51 6.39
N GLN A 484 0.02 -16.01 6.08
CA GLN A 484 -0.24 -14.60 5.81
C GLN A 484 -0.97 -14.02 7.01
N PHE A 485 -0.56 -12.84 7.49
CA PHE A 485 -1.03 -12.30 8.74
C PHE A 485 -1.39 -10.82 8.63
N PHE A 486 -2.33 -10.41 9.48
CA PHE A 486 -2.62 -9.00 9.74
C PHE A 486 -2.91 -8.80 11.22
N GLY A 487 -2.68 -7.60 11.70
CA GLY A 487 -3.09 -7.21 13.03
C GLY A 487 -4.40 -6.42 13.01
N GLN A 488 -5.16 -6.52 14.09
CA GLN A 488 -6.37 -5.74 14.33
C GLN A 488 -6.27 -5.07 15.70
N VAL A 489 -6.55 -3.78 15.74
CA VAL A 489 -6.63 -2.99 16.97
C VAL A 489 -8.06 -2.51 17.16
N ASP A 490 -8.62 -2.77 18.34
CA ASP A 490 -9.88 -2.20 18.79
C ASP A 490 -9.60 -1.31 20.01
N ILE A 491 -9.92 -0.01 19.91
CA ILE A 491 -9.86 0.93 21.02
C ILE A 491 -11.29 1.22 21.47
N ALA A 492 -11.64 0.84 22.67
CA ALA A 492 -12.97 1.11 23.24
C ALA A 492 -13.13 2.60 23.63
N GLY A 493 -14.36 3.07 23.79
CA GLY A 493 -14.64 4.46 24.15
C GLY A 493 -14.07 4.90 25.52
N ASP A 494 -13.77 3.95 26.42
CA ASP A 494 -13.08 4.20 27.70
C ASP A 494 -11.55 4.30 27.55
N GLY A 495 -11.02 3.93 26.37
CA GLY A 495 -9.61 3.97 26.03
C GLY A 495 -8.90 2.61 26.09
N THR A 496 -9.54 1.55 26.56
CA THR A 496 -8.93 0.21 26.52
C THR A 496 -8.61 -0.19 25.10
N MET A 497 -7.34 -0.56 24.83
CA MET A 497 -6.87 -1.02 23.53
C MET A 497 -6.74 -2.55 23.55
N THR A 498 -7.34 -3.22 22.58
CA THR A 498 -7.17 -4.67 22.37
C THR A 498 -6.50 -4.90 21.04
N VAL A 499 -5.30 -5.47 21.07
CA VAL A 499 -4.53 -5.85 19.87
C VAL A 499 -4.70 -7.34 19.61
N ARG A 500 -5.04 -7.71 18.39
CA ARG A 500 -5.18 -9.11 17.95
C ARG A 500 -4.30 -9.37 16.75
N LEU A 501 -3.50 -10.43 16.80
CA LEU A 501 -2.79 -10.98 15.67
C LEU A 501 -3.68 -12.04 15.01
N LYS A 502 -3.87 -11.94 13.71
CA LYS A 502 -4.83 -12.75 12.94
C LYS A 502 -4.16 -13.37 11.72
N ASP A 503 -4.67 -14.51 11.30
CA ASP A 503 -4.22 -15.22 10.11
C ASP A 503 -5.07 -14.89 8.87
N LEU A 504 -4.73 -15.53 7.75
CA LEU A 504 -5.39 -15.39 6.45
C LEU A 504 -6.91 -15.63 6.52
N GLU A 505 -7.38 -16.53 7.35
CA GLU A 505 -8.80 -16.84 7.53
C GLU A 505 -9.49 -15.92 8.55
N GLY A 506 -8.76 -14.97 9.14
CA GLY A 506 -9.26 -14.04 10.14
C GLY A 506 -9.38 -14.65 11.56
N ALA A 507 -8.83 -15.86 11.78
CA ALA A 507 -8.78 -16.43 13.11
C ALA A 507 -7.81 -15.66 14.01
N THR A 508 -8.22 -15.36 15.24
CA THR A 508 -7.36 -14.71 16.23
C THR A 508 -6.34 -15.72 16.77
N LEU A 509 -5.08 -15.43 16.56
CA LEU A 509 -3.95 -16.25 17.01
C LEU A 509 -3.49 -15.86 18.42
N HIS A 510 -3.47 -14.56 18.69
CA HIS A 510 -3.04 -13.99 19.96
C HIS A 510 -3.81 -12.70 20.27
N THR A 511 -3.92 -12.35 21.55
CA THR A 511 -4.60 -11.13 22.01
C THR A 511 -3.85 -10.51 23.17
N VAL A 512 -3.61 -9.21 23.09
CA VAL A 512 -3.08 -8.38 24.19
C VAL A 512 -4.08 -7.28 24.46
N GLU A 513 -4.44 -7.08 25.73
CA GLU A 513 -5.28 -6.00 26.20
C GLU A 513 -4.45 -5.00 26.99
N LEU A 514 -4.51 -3.73 26.60
CA LEU A 514 -3.77 -2.63 27.20
C LEU A 514 -4.74 -1.62 27.80
N THR A 515 -4.54 -1.32 29.07
CA THR A 515 -5.26 -0.24 29.76
C THR A 515 -4.41 1.02 29.67
N PRO A 516 -4.96 2.15 29.21
CA PRO A 516 -4.18 3.38 29.15
C PRO A 516 -3.83 3.89 30.55
N ASP A 517 -2.62 4.40 30.70
CA ASP A 517 -2.27 5.16 31.89
C ASP A 517 -3.17 6.39 31.99
N ALA A 518 -3.67 6.66 33.19
CA ALA A 518 -4.50 7.83 33.40
C ALA A 518 -3.61 9.09 33.34
N PRO A 519 -4.05 10.18 32.67
CA PRO A 519 -3.30 11.43 32.72
C PRO A 519 -3.14 11.83 34.18
N GLU A 520 -1.89 12.11 34.62
CA GLU A 520 -1.64 12.64 35.93
C GLU A 520 -2.42 13.96 36.12
N SER A 521 -3.28 14.02 37.13
CA SER A 521 -4.22 15.12 37.41
C SER A 521 -3.53 16.38 37.96
#